data_6f4a73429d73381a5d7ad2a347e0ee30
#
_entry.id   6f4a73429d73381a5d7ad2a347e0ee30
#
_cell.length_a   1.000
_cell.length_b   1.000
_cell.length_c   1.000
_cell.angle_alpha   90.00
_cell.angle_beta   90.00
_cell.angle_gamma   90.00
#
_symmetry.space_group_name_H-M   'P 1'
#
loop_
_entity.id
_entity.type
_entity.pdbx_description
1 polymer ?
#
loop_
_entity_poly.entity_id
_entity_poly.type
_entity_poly.pdbx_seq_one_letter_code
_entity_poly.pdbx_strand_id
1 'polypeptide(L)'
;MQFSISRIALIAAAMLASSASFGADAVSSASVKPAQEPAVVLEGQKTMAAKGGDALPANVDAVTSASVVPQKYRQTDFKPNGFTDAKGKKRALFILDDPRHESVNYDLCVTAMKFFEEKGFEVELRDLIAQKFNPLITSREEFYHAKDGFGPTPKDVLVEQAYVKKADHIIFVQPNWQDSDPMFTKGYKLRVFSKGFSYDDGPKGRVGLLPGKTFYTIMNAGWLGMGQGQSGDSLNKNPQEWETWMFAMRVVDDDAAVGKDMKNLGRFVNDRTPGNLDPDYGTKIEALRNVLRSRLARDFNL
;
A
#
# COMPACT_ATOMS: atom_id res chain seq x y z
N MET A 1 -24.90 -28.97 31.13
CA MET A 1 -23.88 -29.08 30.07
C MET A 1 -22.66 -28.30 30.50
N GLN A 2 -21.68 -29.02 31.03
CA GLN A 2 -20.40 -28.44 31.45
C GLN A 2 -19.45 -28.45 30.25
N PHE A 3 -19.04 -27.27 29.76
CA PHE A 3 -17.93 -27.16 28.82
C PHE A 3 -16.63 -26.80 29.56
N SER A 4 -15.67 -27.69 29.40
CA SER A 4 -14.37 -27.72 30.05
C SER A 4 -13.47 -26.54 29.61
N ILE A 5 -13.05 -25.70 30.58
CA ILE A 5 -12.12 -24.57 30.45
C ILE A 5 -10.66 -25.06 30.58
N SER A 6 -10.29 -26.19 29.99
CA SER A 6 -8.96 -26.79 30.22
C SER A 6 -7.93 -26.68 29.10
N ARG A 7 -8.15 -25.93 28.04
CA ARG A 7 -7.17 -25.84 26.93
C ARG A 7 -6.52 -24.48 26.70
N ILE A 8 -6.94 -23.43 27.39
CA ILE A 8 -6.34 -22.09 27.26
C ILE A 8 -5.22 -21.85 28.31
N ALA A 9 -5.19 -22.60 29.40
CA ALA A 9 -4.17 -22.45 30.44
C ALA A 9 -2.81 -23.09 30.12
N LEU A 10 -2.71 -23.93 29.07
CA LEU A 10 -1.44 -24.63 28.77
C LEU A 10 -0.53 -23.86 27.79
N ILE A 11 -1.03 -22.86 27.12
CA ILE A 11 -0.21 -22.04 26.18
C ILE A 11 0.43 -20.84 26.89
N ALA A 12 -0.12 -20.36 27.99
CA ALA A 12 0.45 -19.28 28.78
C ALA A 12 1.63 -19.72 29.69
N ALA A 13 1.76 -21.00 30.00
CA ALA A 13 2.82 -21.51 30.85
C ALA A 13 4.14 -21.83 30.12
N ALA A 14 4.12 -21.91 28.79
CA ALA A 14 5.32 -22.20 27.99
C ALA A 14 6.12 -20.94 27.60
N MET A 15 5.60 -19.73 27.83
CA MET A 15 6.29 -18.47 27.51
C MET A 15 6.99 -17.80 28.70
N LEU A 16 6.93 -18.37 29.89
CA LEU A 16 7.51 -17.80 31.12
C LEU A 16 8.78 -18.51 31.62
N ALA A 17 9.30 -19.47 30.87
CA ALA A 17 10.45 -20.27 31.30
C ALA A 17 11.76 -20.09 30.50
N SER A 18 11.91 -18.99 29.77
CA SER A 18 13.21 -18.68 29.09
C SER A 18 13.74 -17.28 29.39
N SER A 19 13.73 -16.87 30.65
CA SER A 19 14.59 -15.76 31.10
C SER A 19 15.88 -16.34 31.71
N ALA A 20 16.74 -16.91 30.86
CA ALA A 20 18.08 -17.21 31.20
C ALA A 20 18.96 -15.97 30.94
N SER A 21 19.62 -15.54 32.02
CA SER A 21 20.61 -14.49 32.13
C SER A 21 21.56 -14.37 30.94
N PHE A 22 21.51 -13.22 30.23
CA PHE A 22 22.65 -12.77 29.44
C PHE A 22 23.53 -11.90 30.34
N GLY A 23 24.73 -12.40 30.65
CA GLY A 23 25.77 -11.66 31.35
C GLY A 23 26.22 -10.46 30.49
N ALA A 24 26.32 -9.32 31.13
CA ALA A 24 26.90 -8.11 30.54
C ALA A 24 28.44 -8.27 30.51
N ASP A 25 28.97 -8.77 29.41
CA ASP A 25 30.38 -8.64 29.11
C ASP A 25 30.62 -7.32 28.37
N ALA A 26 31.43 -6.48 29.00
CA ALA A 26 31.88 -5.21 28.46
C ALA A 26 32.72 -5.46 27.21
N VAL A 27 32.14 -5.15 26.04
CA VAL A 27 32.87 -5.16 24.78
C VAL A 27 33.74 -3.92 24.70
N SER A 28 35.04 -4.12 24.83
CA SER A 28 36.09 -3.13 24.58
C SER A 28 35.94 -2.58 23.15
N SER A 29 35.92 -1.26 23.02
CA SER A 29 35.90 -0.56 21.73
C SER A 29 37.29 -0.69 21.05
N ALA A 30 37.53 -1.81 20.37
CA ALA A 30 38.58 -1.90 19.37
C ALA A 30 38.05 -1.34 18.08
N SER A 31 38.71 -0.31 17.52
CA SER A 31 38.42 0.27 16.24
C SER A 31 38.57 -0.79 15.14
N VAL A 32 37.42 -1.35 14.70
CA VAL A 32 37.39 -2.23 13.54
C VAL A 32 37.48 -1.31 12.31
N LYS A 33 38.61 -1.34 11.60
CA LYS A 33 38.68 -0.82 10.25
C LYS A 33 37.63 -1.51 9.42
N PRO A 34 36.78 -0.79 8.63
CA PRO A 34 35.86 -1.43 7.75
C PRO A 34 36.65 -2.32 6.79
N ALA A 35 36.43 -3.62 6.86
CA ALA A 35 36.88 -4.54 5.83
C ALA A 35 36.25 -4.06 4.51
N GLN A 36 37.05 -3.83 3.48
CA GLN A 36 36.54 -3.67 2.12
C GLN A 36 35.82 -5.00 1.80
N GLU A 37 34.50 -4.96 1.79
CA GLU A 37 33.73 -6.07 1.27
C GLU A 37 34.17 -6.33 -0.19
N PRO A 38 34.56 -7.56 -0.53
CA PRO A 38 34.78 -7.88 -1.92
C PRO A 38 33.46 -7.61 -2.65
N ALA A 39 33.51 -6.84 -3.72
CA ALA A 39 32.35 -6.60 -4.57
C ALA A 39 31.81 -7.95 -5.02
N VAL A 40 30.78 -8.45 -4.37
CA VAL A 40 30.05 -9.64 -4.79
C VAL A 40 29.24 -9.23 -6.01
N VAL A 41 29.87 -9.31 -7.15
CA VAL A 41 29.16 -9.26 -8.43
C VAL A 41 28.41 -10.58 -8.52
N LEU A 42 27.11 -10.52 -8.27
CA LEU A 42 26.24 -11.67 -8.43
C LEU A 42 26.42 -12.20 -9.86
N GLU A 43 26.75 -13.48 -9.97
CA GLU A 43 27.03 -14.12 -11.28
C GLU A 43 25.86 -13.96 -12.26
N GLY A 44 24.64 -13.84 -11.77
CA GLY A 44 23.45 -13.50 -12.54
C GLY A 44 23.49 -12.14 -13.24
N GLN A 45 24.17 -11.15 -12.68
CA GLN A 45 24.35 -9.85 -13.33
C GLN A 45 25.39 -9.91 -14.45
N LYS A 46 26.41 -10.74 -14.31
CA LYS A 46 27.39 -11.02 -15.38
C LYS A 46 26.74 -11.74 -16.56
N THR A 47 25.86 -12.69 -16.33
CA THR A 47 25.17 -13.43 -17.41
C THR A 47 24.17 -12.55 -18.15
N MET A 48 23.50 -11.60 -17.48
CA MET A 48 22.64 -10.64 -18.17
C MET A 48 23.44 -9.62 -18.98
N ALA A 49 24.57 -9.13 -18.46
CA ALA A 49 25.45 -8.22 -19.19
C ALA A 49 26.12 -8.90 -20.39
N ALA A 50 26.48 -10.18 -20.29
CA ALA A 50 27.12 -10.93 -21.38
C ALA A 50 26.16 -11.35 -22.52
N LYS A 51 24.85 -11.40 -22.27
CA LYS A 51 23.82 -11.64 -23.29
C LYS A 51 23.23 -10.36 -23.88
N GLY A 52 23.64 -9.21 -23.43
CA GLY A 52 23.08 -7.92 -23.78
C GLY A 52 23.69 -7.27 -25.02
N GLY A 53 23.88 -8.00 -26.09
CA GLY A 53 24.25 -7.42 -27.38
C GLY A 53 23.08 -7.01 -28.26
N ASP A 54 21.90 -7.49 -27.97
CA ASP A 54 20.72 -7.16 -28.76
C ASP A 54 20.04 -5.93 -28.16
N ALA A 55 19.87 -4.90 -28.98
CA ALA A 55 19.06 -3.73 -28.63
C ALA A 55 17.72 -4.24 -28.11
N LEU A 56 17.29 -3.76 -26.95
CA LEU A 56 15.97 -4.07 -26.42
C LEU A 56 14.95 -3.82 -27.53
N PRO A 57 14.02 -4.77 -27.77
CA PRO A 57 13.03 -4.61 -28.83
C PRO A 57 12.33 -3.26 -28.65
N ALA A 58 12.00 -2.59 -29.76
CA ALA A 58 11.32 -1.29 -29.74
C ALA A 58 9.99 -1.30 -28.95
N ASN A 59 9.52 -2.47 -28.54
CA ASN A 59 8.35 -2.68 -27.69
C ASN A 59 8.74 -3.36 -26.36
N VAL A 60 9.66 -2.75 -25.65
CA VAL A 60 10.15 -3.21 -24.32
C VAL A 60 9.00 -3.41 -23.33
N ASP A 61 7.96 -2.57 -23.41
CA ASP A 61 6.77 -2.63 -22.59
C ASP A 61 6.04 -3.99 -22.68
N ALA A 62 6.12 -4.66 -23.82
CA ALA A 62 5.45 -5.95 -24.02
C ALA A 62 6.21 -7.14 -23.42
N VAL A 63 7.49 -6.98 -23.12
CA VAL A 63 8.38 -8.13 -22.81
C VAL A 63 8.83 -8.14 -21.36
N THR A 64 8.88 -6.99 -20.68
CA THR A 64 9.64 -6.86 -19.44
C THR A 64 8.80 -6.86 -18.16
N SER A 65 7.48 -6.70 -18.22
CA SER A 65 6.63 -6.69 -17.02
C SER A 65 5.19 -7.07 -17.31
N ALA A 66 4.70 -8.10 -16.62
CA ALA A 66 3.29 -8.51 -16.67
C ALA A 66 2.29 -7.44 -16.13
N SER A 67 2.79 -6.31 -15.66
CA SER A 67 1.98 -5.24 -15.07
C SER A 67 2.04 -3.90 -15.81
N VAL A 68 2.61 -3.86 -17.03
CA VAL A 68 2.66 -2.66 -17.86
C VAL A 68 1.49 -2.64 -18.87
N VAL A 69 0.82 -1.51 -18.98
CA VAL A 69 -0.22 -1.31 -20.00
C VAL A 69 0.42 -0.90 -21.31
N PRO A 70 0.25 -1.66 -22.40
CA PRO A 70 0.77 -1.29 -23.70
C PRO A 70 0.31 0.10 -24.12
N GLN A 71 1.20 0.90 -24.73
CA GLN A 71 1.00 2.32 -25.00
C GLN A 71 -0.37 2.65 -25.64
N LYS A 72 -0.81 1.85 -26.61
CA LYS A 72 -2.09 2.06 -27.31
C LYS A 72 -3.35 1.94 -26.42
N TYR A 73 -3.22 1.39 -25.22
CA TYR A 73 -4.31 1.20 -24.27
C TYR A 73 -4.18 2.08 -23.03
N ARG A 74 -3.07 2.82 -22.88
CA ARG A 74 -2.83 3.68 -21.71
C ARG A 74 -3.86 4.78 -21.62
N GLN A 75 -4.30 5.04 -20.39
CA GLN A 75 -5.08 6.22 -20.06
C GLN A 75 -4.12 7.38 -19.79
N THR A 76 -3.70 8.06 -20.86
CA THR A 76 -2.80 9.22 -20.77
C THR A 76 -3.57 10.50 -20.44
N ASP A 77 -2.83 11.52 -20.00
CA ASP A 77 -3.28 12.92 -19.86
C ASP A 77 -4.46 13.16 -18.88
N PHE A 78 -4.79 12.18 -18.01
CA PHE A 78 -5.79 12.41 -16.99
C PHE A 78 -5.21 13.27 -15.85
N LYS A 79 -5.89 14.38 -15.58
CA LYS A 79 -5.61 15.25 -14.45
C LYS A 79 -6.87 15.37 -13.60
N PRO A 80 -6.85 15.00 -12.32
CA PRO A 80 -8.01 15.13 -11.45
C PRO A 80 -8.40 16.59 -11.26
N ASN A 81 -9.69 16.82 -10.96
CA ASN A 81 -10.27 18.15 -10.79
C ASN A 81 -9.78 18.90 -9.54
N GLY A 82 -9.12 18.20 -8.61
CA GLY A 82 -8.56 18.77 -7.39
C GLY A 82 -9.60 19.13 -6.32
N PHE A 83 -9.11 19.35 -5.09
CA PHE A 83 -9.96 19.82 -3.99
C PHE A 83 -10.10 21.34 -4.05
N THR A 84 -11.34 21.81 -4.05
CA THR A 84 -11.68 23.23 -3.92
C THR A 84 -12.12 23.53 -2.48
N ASP A 85 -12.41 24.81 -2.22
CA ASP A 85 -13.03 25.23 -0.93
C ASP A 85 -14.56 25.24 -0.99
N ALA A 86 -15.15 24.70 -2.06
CA ALA A 86 -16.60 24.61 -2.22
C ALA A 86 -17.24 23.77 -1.10
N LYS A 87 -18.28 24.31 -0.49
CA LYS A 87 -19.03 23.63 0.57
C LYS A 87 -19.92 22.53 -0.02
N GLY A 88 -20.10 21.45 0.74
CA GLY A 88 -21.03 20.37 0.37
C GLY A 88 -20.54 19.41 -0.71
N LYS A 89 -19.33 19.58 -1.24
CA LYS A 89 -18.72 18.61 -2.14
C LYS A 89 -18.13 17.44 -1.38
N LYS A 90 -18.39 16.24 -1.85
CA LYS A 90 -17.72 15.03 -1.38
C LYS A 90 -16.33 14.92 -2.03
N ARG A 91 -15.36 14.43 -1.29
CA ARG A 91 -13.95 14.43 -1.68
C ARG A 91 -13.32 13.06 -1.57
N ALA A 92 -12.69 12.62 -2.65
CA ALA A 92 -11.92 11.38 -2.71
C ALA A 92 -10.43 11.69 -2.89
N LEU A 93 -9.63 11.30 -1.91
CA LEU A 93 -8.17 11.44 -1.91
C LEU A 93 -7.54 10.14 -2.35
N PHE A 94 -6.83 10.16 -3.46
CA PHE A 94 -6.05 9.03 -3.96
C PHE A 94 -4.60 9.20 -3.58
N ILE A 95 -4.02 8.17 -2.97
CA ILE A 95 -2.62 8.11 -2.54
C ILE A 95 -1.95 7.01 -3.33
N LEU A 96 -1.15 7.39 -4.32
CA LEU A 96 -0.51 6.49 -5.27
C LEU A 96 0.92 6.19 -4.84
N ASP A 97 1.25 4.92 -4.77
CA ASP A 97 2.60 4.40 -4.55
C ASP A 97 2.97 3.44 -5.70
N ASP A 98 3.30 3.98 -6.85
CA ASP A 98 3.87 3.23 -7.97
C ASP A 98 4.80 4.17 -8.77
N PRO A 99 6.08 3.81 -8.98
CA PRO A 99 7.01 4.63 -9.74
C PRO A 99 6.70 4.68 -11.25
N ARG A 100 5.76 3.85 -11.72
CA ARG A 100 5.50 3.64 -13.15
C ARG A 100 4.09 4.09 -13.52
N HIS A 101 3.99 5.20 -14.26
CA HIS A 101 2.70 5.68 -14.77
C HIS A 101 2.16 4.85 -15.95
N GLU A 102 2.95 3.95 -16.49
CA GLU A 102 2.53 2.96 -17.49
C GLU A 102 2.00 1.65 -16.89
N SER A 103 2.03 1.49 -15.57
CA SER A 103 1.61 0.25 -14.91
C SER A 103 0.09 0.05 -14.93
N VAL A 104 -0.34 -1.20 -14.82
CA VAL A 104 -1.75 -1.55 -14.58
C VAL A 104 -2.25 -0.90 -13.29
N ASN A 105 -1.39 -0.77 -12.28
CA ASN A 105 -1.75 -0.12 -11.03
C ASN A 105 -2.11 1.36 -11.23
N TYR A 106 -1.31 2.09 -12.02
CA TYR A 106 -1.63 3.46 -12.40
C TYR A 106 -2.91 3.56 -13.23
N ASP A 107 -3.13 2.63 -14.15
CA ASP A 107 -4.37 2.55 -14.95
C ASP A 107 -5.61 2.36 -14.07
N LEU A 108 -5.52 1.49 -13.05
CA LEU A 108 -6.57 1.32 -12.05
C LEU A 108 -6.80 2.60 -11.23
N CYS A 109 -5.73 3.33 -10.90
CA CYS A 109 -5.83 4.63 -10.22
C CYS A 109 -6.61 5.63 -11.06
N VAL A 110 -6.24 5.80 -12.32
CA VAL A 110 -6.94 6.71 -13.26
C VAL A 110 -8.40 6.29 -13.46
N THR A 111 -8.66 5.00 -13.62
CA THR A 111 -10.03 4.46 -13.76
C THR A 111 -10.89 4.79 -12.54
N ALA A 112 -10.33 4.62 -11.33
CA ALA A 112 -11.04 4.93 -10.10
C ALA A 112 -11.27 6.43 -9.94
N MET A 113 -10.25 7.26 -10.20
CA MET A 113 -10.40 8.73 -10.14
C MET A 113 -11.50 9.24 -11.07
N LYS A 114 -11.52 8.79 -12.34
CA LYS A 114 -12.58 9.11 -13.30
C LYS A 114 -13.96 8.70 -12.80
N PHE A 115 -14.06 7.50 -12.22
CA PHE A 115 -15.31 7.00 -11.65
C PHE A 115 -15.84 7.93 -10.55
N PHE A 116 -14.97 8.37 -9.62
CA PHE A 116 -15.38 9.29 -8.56
C PHE A 116 -15.77 10.68 -9.11
N GLU A 117 -15.06 11.21 -10.09
CA GLU A 117 -15.45 12.48 -10.74
C GLU A 117 -16.82 12.39 -11.43
N GLU A 118 -17.08 11.29 -12.15
CA GLU A 118 -18.38 11.02 -12.78
C GLU A 118 -19.53 10.93 -11.75
N LYS A 119 -19.21 10.55 -10.51
CA LYS A 119 -20.15 10.56 -9.38
C LYS A 119 -20.22 11.93 -8.67
N GLY A 120 -19.58 12.96 -9.21
CA GLY A 120 -19.64 14.34 -8.71
C GLY A 120 -18.70 14.67 -7.57
N PHE A 121 -17.72 13.81 -7.29
CA PHE A 121 -16.70 14.08 -6.27
C PHE A 121 -15.65 15.08 -6.76
N GLU A 122 -15.09 15.83 -5.85
CA GLU A 122 -13.77 16.42 -6.01
C GLU A 122 -12.73 15.32 -5.76
N VAL A 123 -11.78 15.19 -6.68
CA VAL A 123 -10.76 14.14 -6.65
C VAL A 123 -9.38 14.77 -6.60
N GLU A 124 -8.55 14.35 -5.66
CA GLU A 124 -7.17 14.77 -5.53
C GLU A 124 -6.24 13.56 -5.60
N LEU A 125 -5.14 13.70 -6.30
CA LEU A 125 -4.08 12.68 -6.40
C LEU A 125 -2.84 13.13 -5.64
N ARG A 126 -2.39 12.28 -4.71
CA ARG A 126 -1.09 12.38 -4.07
C ARG A 126 -0.19 11.27 -4.61
N ASP A 127 0.57 11.58 -5.65
CA ASP A 127 1.57 10.67 -6.21
C ASP A 127 2.84 10.77 -5.37
N LEU A 128 3.03 9.80 -4.47
CA LEU A 128 4.07 9.87 -3.43
C LEU A 128 5.48 9.92 -4.01
N ILE A 129 5.70 9.27 -5.15
CA ILE A 129 7.01 9.20 -5.79
C ILE A 129 7.26 10.44 -6.63
N ALA A 130 6.31 10.85 -7.46
CA ALA A 130 6.45 12.05 -8.28
C ALA A 130 6.62 13.33 -7.44
N GLN A 131 5.94 13.43 -6.31
CA GLN A 131 6.09 14.56 -5.37
C GLN A 131 7.28 14.42 -4.41
N LYS A 132 8.07 13.34 -4.51
CA LYS A 132 9.24 13.07 -3.67
C LYS A 132 8.90 13.05 -2.18
N PHE A 133 7.78 12.45 -1.82
CA PHE A 133 7.41 12.28 -0.42
C PHE A 133 8.51 11.49 0.31
N ASN A 134 8.94 11.96 1.48
CA ASN A 134 9.88 11.21 2.30
C ASN A 134 9.14 10.12 3.10
N PRO A 135 9.34 8.82 2.84
CA PRO A 135 8.67 7.75 3.58
C PRO A 135 9.34 7.43 4.92
N LEU A 136 10.53 7.97 5.19
CA LEU A 136 11.34 7.55 6.34
C LEU A 136 11.00 8.36 7.59
N ILE A 137 10.85 7.67 8.72
CA ILE A 137 10.91 8.28 10.03
C ILE A 137 12.37 8.28 10.45
N THR A 138 12.96 9.47 10.55
CA THR A 138 14.39 9.64 10.81
C THR A 138 14.67 10.15 12.21
N SER A 139 13.65 10.60 12.93
CA SER A 139 13.79 11.12 14.27
C SER A 139 12.63 10.74 15.17
N ARG A 140 12.85 10.85 16.47
CA ARG A 140 11.82 10.64 17.50
C ARG A 140 10.72 11.70 17.41
N GLU A 141 11.07 12.92 17.04
CA GLU A 141 10.14 14.05 16.87
C GLU A 141 9.13 13.78 15.77
N GLU A 142 9.53 13.13 14.69
CA GLU A 142 8.63 12.76 13.59
C GLU A 142 7.60 11.70 14.01
N PHE A 143 7.94 10.88 15.00
CA PHE A 143 7.02 9.84 15.47
C PHE A 143 5.98 10.35 16.46
N TYR A 144 6.39 11.20 17.41
CA TYR A 144 5.51 11.61 18.53
C TYR A 144 4.89 12.98 18.36
N HIS A 145 5.44 13.84 17.51
CA HIS A 145 4.96 15.20 17.23
C HIS A 145 4.90 16.18 18.43
N ALA A 146 4.50 17.42 18.12
CA ALA A 146 4.53 18.53 19.08
C ALA A 146 3.65 18.36 20.30
N LYS A 147 2.54 17.63 20.19
CA LYS A 147 1.60 17.44 21.30
C LYS A 147 2.23 16.76 22.51
N ASP A 148 3.16 15.85 22.27
CA ASP A 148 3.88 15.13 23.34
C ASP A 148 5.21 15.80 23.70
N GLY A 149 5.48 17.01 23.22
CA GLY A 149 6.71 17.76 23.50
C GLY A 149 7.94 17.28 22.74
N PHE A 150 7.77 16.51 21.67
CA PHE A 150 8.87 15.92 20.91
C PHE A 150 9.23 16.68 19.62
N GLY A 151 8.67 17.84 19.43
CA GLY A 151 8.98 18.70 18.29
C GLY A 151 7.79 18.94 17.35
N PRO A 152 7.92 19.86 16.38
CA PRO A 152 6.85 20.21 15.46
C PRO A 152 6.66 19.12 14.41
N THR A 153 5.42 18.96 13.95
CA THR A 153 5.12 18.11 12.80
C THR A 153 5.88 18.61 11.55
N PRO A 154 6.60 17.76 10.82
CA PRO A 154 7.30 18.13 9.61
C PRO A 154 6.39 18.79 8.57
N LYS A 155 6.91 19.73 7.79
CA LYS A 155 6.11 20.51 6.83
C LYS A 155 5.47 19.64 5.74
N ASP A 156 6.19 18.65 5.22
CA ASP A 156 5.68 17.70 4.25
C ASP A 156 4.51 16.88 4.81
N VAL A 157 4.59 16.47 6.07
CA VAL A 157 3.50 15.78 6.77
C VAL A 157 2.28 16.68 6.96
N LEU A 158 2.48 17.96 7.35
CA LEU A 158 1.38 18.91 7.50
C LEU A 158 0.60 19.12 6.20
N VAL A 159 1.27 19.15 5.05
CA VAL A 159 0.63 19.23 3.73
C VAL A 159 -0.29 18.04 3.51
N GLU A 160 0.21 16.82 3.73
CA GLU A 160 -0.58 15.60 3.53
C GLU A 160 -1.74 15.50 4.53
N GLN A 161 -1.52 15.88 5.79
CA GLN A 161 -2.58 15.95 6.80
C GLN A 161 -3.70 16.91 6.42
N ALA A 162 -3.38 18.02 5.74
CA ALA A 162 -4.39 18.95 5.26
C ALA A 162 -5.28 18.33 4.19
N TYR A 163 -4.73 17.52 3.25
CA TYR A 163 -5.52 16.75 2.29
C TYR A 163 -6.36 15.67 2.96
N VAL A 164 -5.78 14.88 3.86
CA VAL A 164 -6.50 13.87 4.64
C VAL A 164 -7.66 14.50 5.42
N LYS A 165 -7.45 15.66 6.03
CA LYS A 165 -8.48 16.35 6.79
C LYS A 165 -9.67 16.77 5.91
N LYS A 166 -9.42 17.22 4.67
CA LYS A 166 -10.45 17.61 3.70
C LYS A 166 -11.20 16.42 3.09
N ALA A 167 -10.57 15.27 2.96
CA ALA A 167 -11.11 14.10 2.30
C ALA A 167 -12.25 13.43 3.10
N ASP A 168 -13.25 12.90 2.40
CA ASP A 168 -14.27 11.99 2.94
C ASP A 168 -13.83 10.53 2.74
N HIS A 169 -13.21 10.25 1.58
CA HIS A 169 -12.72 8.92 1.20
C HIS A 169 -11.21 8.97 0.98
N ILE A 170 -10.48 8.07 1.62
CA ILE A 170 -9.03 7.93 1.49
C ILE A 170 -8.74 6.59 0.82
N ILE A 171 -8.16 6.63 -0.37
CA ILE A 171 -7.99 5.48 -1.25
C ILE A 171 -6.51 5.32 -1.54
N PHE A 172 -5.91 4.25 -1.03
CA PHE A 172 -4.54 3.88 -1.36
C PHE A 172 -4.53 3.06 -2.65
N VAL A 173 -3.60 3.39 -3.54
CA VAL A 173 -3.38 2.66 -4.79
C VAL A 173 -1.92 2.23 -4.84
N GLN A 174 -1.68 0.93 -4.82
CA GLN A 174 -0.35 0.38 -4.62
C GLN A 174 -0.17 -0.97 -5.30
N PRO A 175 1.06 -1.33 -5.74
CA PRO A 175 1.36 -2.69 -6.14
C PRO A 175 1.46 -3.60 -4.91
N ASN A 176 1.25 -4.89 -5.12
CA ASN A 176 1.63 -5.90 -4.13
C ASN A 176 3.11 -6.26 -4.30
N TRP A 177 3.94 -5.80 -3.39
CA TRP A 177 5.35 -6.16 -3.33
C TRP A 177 5.65 -6.89 -2.03
N GLN A 178 6.05 -8.16 -2.13
CA GLN A 178 6.42 -8.99 -0.98
C GLN A 178 5.27 -9.17 0.03
N ASP A 179 4.03 -9.24 -0.45
CA ASP A 179 2.83 -9.40 0.38
C ASP A 179 2.71 -8.36 1.51
N SER A 180 3.08 -7.11 1.22
CA SER A 180 3.07 -6.02 2.19
C SER A 180 2.76 -4.67 1.54
N ASP A 181 2.53 -3.65 2.38
CA ASP A 181 2.52 -2.27 1.91
C ASP A 181 3.91 -1.90 1.36
N PRO A 182 4.00 -1.30 0.15
CA PRO A 182 5.24 -0.73 -0.34
C PRO A 182 5.75 0.38 0.58
N MET A 183 7.02 0.73 0.42
CA MET A 183 7.73 1.63 1.33
C MET A 183 7.05 2.98 1.49
N PHE A 184 6.62 3.62 0.40
CA PHE A 184 6.01 4.95 0.47
C PHE A 184 4.62 4.89 1.12
N THR A 185 3.80 3.88 0.82
CA THR A 185 2.52 3.66 1.50
C THR A 185 2.72 3.43 2.99
N LYS A 186 3.66 2.56 3.37
CA LYS A 186 3.96 2.30 4.77
C LYS A 186 4.44 3.55 5.48
N GLY A 187 5.38 4.29 4.87
CA GLY A 187 5.88 5.55 5.39
C GLY A 187 4.79 6.61 5.53
N TYR A 188 3.90 6.72 4.53
CA TYR A 188 2.76 7.63 4.59
C TYR A 188 1.83 7.29 5.77
N LYS A 189 1.44 6.02 5.90
CA LYS A 189 0.61 5.57 7.03
C LYS A 189 1.25 5.87 8.40
N LEU A 190 2.57 5.71 8.51
CA LEU A 190 3.30 5.97 9.76
C LEU A 190 3.47 7.47 10.06
N ARG A 191 3.86 8.26 9.05
CA ARG A 191 4.19 9.69 9.27
C ARG A 191 2.95 10.58 9.28
N VAL A 192 2.00 10.35 8.36
CA VAL A 192 0.83 11.20 8.18
C VAL A 192 -0.27 10.84 9.18
N PHE A 193 -0.54 9.55 9.38
CA PHE A 193 -1.53 9.10 10.37
C PHE A 193 -0.95 9.01 11.79
N SER A 194 -0.27 10.06 12.18
CA SER A 194 0.45 10.14 13.44
C SER A 194 -0.46 10.45 14.64
N LYS A 195 0.08 10.24 15.83
CA LYS A 195 -0.55 10.61 17.09
C LYS A 195 -0.81 12.12 17.16
N GLY A 196 -1.94 12.50 17.71
CA GLY A 196 -2.38 13.90 17.79
C GLY A 196 -3.08 14.42 16.54
N PHE A 197 -3.00 13.67 15.41
CA PHE A 197 -3.71 13.98 14.18
C PHE A 197 -4.77 12.92 13.84
N SER A 198 -4.38 11.66 13.72
CA SER A 198 -5.30 10.58 13.34
C SER A 198 -5.79 9.74 14.51
N TYR A 199 -5.06 9.74 15.60
CA TYR A 199 -5.43 9.10 16.87
C TYR A 199 -4.76 9.78 18.05
N ASP A 200 -5.24 9.47 19.25
CA ASP A 200 -4.63 9.90 20.51
C ASP A 200 -4.83 8.87 21.62
N ASP A 201 -4.18 9.07 22.74
CA ASP A 201 -4.44 8.29 23.95
C ASP A 201 -5.69 8.78 24.66
N GLY A 202 -6.52 7.83 25.05
CA GLY A 202 -7.71 8.07 25.85
C GLY A 202 -7.70 7.21 27.13
N PRO A 203 -8.63 7.46 28.04
CA PRO A 203 -8.70 6.74 29.32
C PRO A 203 -8.87 5.22 29.20
N LYS A 204 -9.37 4.77 28.08
CA LYS A 204 -9.63 3.34 27.78
C LYS A 204 -8.78 2.80 26.63
N GLY A 205 -7.71 3.48 26.26
CA GLY A 205 -6.85 3.13 25.13
C GLY A 205 -6.91 4.15 24.01
N ARG A 206 -6.52 3.74 22.79
CA ARG A 206 -6.48 4.63 21.63
C ARG A 206 -7.85 5.18 21.27
N VAL A 207 -7.91 6.46 20.95
CA VAL A 207 -9.08 7.17 20.42
C VAL A 207 -8.76 7.64 19.01
N GLY A 208 -9.61 7.30 18.04
CA GLY A 208 -9.49 7.78 16.67
C GLY A 208 -9.96 9.23 16.53
N LEU A 209 -9.33 9.97 15.64
CA LEU A 209 -9.58 11.40 15.42
C LEU A 209 -10.03 11.72 13.98
N LEU A 210 -10.35 10.71 13.18
CA LEU A 210 -10.80 10.85 11.78
C LEU A 210 -12.21 10.28 11.57
N PRO A 211 -13.20 10.61 12.43
CA PRO A 211 -14.55 10.08 12.31
C PRO A 211 -15.21 10.48 10.99
N GLY A 212 -16.10 9.62 10.49
CA GLY A 212 -16.88 9.87 9.29
C GLY A 212 -16.12 9.66 7.97
N LYS A 213 -14.82 9.39 8.02
CA LYS A 213 -14.02 9.10 6.84
C LYS A 213 -14.03 7.60 6.52
N THR A 214 -13.74 7.27 5.27
CA THR A 214 -13.58 5.89 4.84
C THR A 214 -12.18 5.63 4.32
N PHE A 215 -11.77 4.38 4.42
CA PHE A 215 -10.49 3.86 3.95
C PHE A 215 -10.74 2.74 2.93
N TYR A 216 -9.97 2.72 1.85
CA TYR A 216 -10.03 1.68 0.82
C TYR A 216 -8.64 1.46 0.21
N THR A 217 -8.37 0.25 -0.26
CA THR A 217 -7.12 -0.07 -0.98
C THR A 217 -7.43 -0.62 -2.36
N ILE A 218 -6.77 -0.11 -3.39
CA ILE A 218 -6.72 -0.68 -4.73
C ILE A 218 -5.31 -1.23 -4.92
N MET A 219 -5.21 -2.51 -5.25
CA MET A 219 -3.94 -3.21 -5.35
C MET A 219 -3.83 -3.96 -6.67
N ASN A 220 -2.70 -3.86 -7.32
CA ASN A 220 -2.32 -4.73 -8.41
C ASN A 220 -1.22 -5.68 -7.96
N ALA A 221 -1.49 -6.98 -8.06
CA ALA A 221 -0.55 -8.03 -7.76
C ALA A 221 -0.16 -8.76 -9.05
N GLY A 222 1.11 -8.97 -9.26
CA GLY A 222 1.56 -9.60 -10.51
C GLY A 222 1.61 -11.13 -10.47
N TRP A 223 1.39 -11.74 -9.29
CA TRP A 223 1.66 -13.17 -9.11
C TRP A 223 0.98 -13.80 -7.88
N LEU A 224 -0.10 -13.23 -7.41
CA LEU A 224 -0.85 -13.82 -6.29
C LEU A 224 -1.77 -14.94 -6.74
N GLY A 225 -2.28 -14.87 -7.95
CA GLY A 225 -3.18 -15.83 -8.51
C GLY A 225 -2.69 -16.36 -9.85
N MET A 226 -3.38 -17.34 -10.36
CA MET A 226 -3.11 -17.89 -11.71
C MET A 226 -3.62 -16.97 -12.83
N GLY A 227 -3.60 -15.65 -12.62
CA GLY A 227 -4.17 -14.68 -13.54
C GLY A 227 -5.68 -14.62 -13.51
N GLN A 228 -6.31 -15.12 -12.44
CA GLN A 228 -7.76 -15.10 -12.27
C GLN A 228 -8.23 -13.97 -11.36
N GLY A 229 -7.32 -13.13 -10.90
CA GLY A 229 -7.61 -11.98 -10.02
C GLY A 229 -8.00 -12.35 -8.60
N GLN A 230 -8.10 -13.61 -8.26
CA GLN A 230 -8.62 -14.06 -6.98
C GLN A 230 -8.00 -15.32 -6.41
N SER A 231 -7.21 -16.06 -7.14
CA SER A 231 -6.71 -17.33 -6.63
C SER A 231 -5.38 -17.74 -7.24
N GLY A 232 -4.58 -18.37 -6.42
CA GLY A 232 -3.27 -18.84 -6.77
C GLY A 232 -2.30 -17.71 -7.11
N ASP A 233 -1.06 -17.96 -7.02
CA ASP A 233 0.04 -17.05 -7.40
C ASP A 233 1.20 -17.87 -7.96
N SER A 234 2.35 -17.23 -8.13
CA SER A 234 3.58 -17.95 -8.48
C SER A 234 3.98 -19.00 -7.44
N LEU A 235 3.46 -18.89 -6.23
CA LEU A 235 3.61 -19.85 -5.14
C LEU A 235 2.42 -20.83 -5.06
N ASN A 236 1.53 -20.80 -6.06
CA ASN A 236 0.35 -21.66 -6.16
C ASN A 236 -0.59 -21.56 -4.95
N LYS A 237 -0.89 -20.34 -4.48
CA LYS A 237 -1.91 -20.15 -3.46
C LYS A 237 -3.24 -20.76 -3.90
N ASN A 238 -3.70 -21.73 -3.15
CA ASN A 238 -5.05 -22.27 -3.32
C ASN A 238 -6.11 -21.30 -2.78
N PRO A 239 -7.41 -21.52 -3.00
CA PRO A 239 -8.47 -20.64 -2.54
C PRO A 239 -8.43 -20.35 -1.04
N GLN A 240 -8.07 -21.31 -0.21
CA GLN A 240 -8.00 -21.13 1.25
C GLN A 240 -6.80 -20.26 1.66
N GLU A 241 -5.66 -20.45 1.02
CA GLU A 241 -4.49 -19.59 1.23
C GLU A 241 -4.75 -18.16 0.76
N TRP A 242 -5.48 -18.00 -0.35
CA TRP A 242 -5.93 -16.70 -0.83
C TRP A 242 -6.83 -16.00 0.19
N GLU A 243 -7.84 -16.68 0.72
CA GLU A 243 -8.71 -16.13 1.76
C GLU A 243 -7.94 -15.76 3.03
N THR A 244 -6.99 -16.60 3.41
CA THR A 244 -6.10 -16.33 4.56
C THR A 244 -5.25 -15.07 4.31
N TRP A 245 -4.68 -14.94 3.11
CA TRP A 245 -3.92 -13.76 2.72
C TRP A 245 -4.80 -12.50 2.70
N MET A 246 -6.00 -12.57 2.11
CA MET A 246 -6.95 -11.45 2.10
C MET A 246 -7.36 -11.03 3.51
N PHE A 247 -7.52 -11.99 4.42
CA PHE A 247 -7.79 -11.70 5.83
C PHE A 247 -6.59 -11.00 6.50
N ALA A 248 -5.38 -11.47 6.26
CA ALA A 248 -4.17 -10.82 6.79
C ALA A 248 -4.02 -9.38 6.30
N MET A 249 -4.25 -9.14 5.01
CA MET A 249 -4.23 -7.78 4.44
C MET A 249 -5.34 -6.90 5.01
N ARG A 250 -6.52 -7.45 5.29
CA ARG A 250 -7.59 -6.73 5.97
C ARG A 250 -7.18 -6.28 7.37
N VAL A 251 -6.51 -7.12 8.12
CA VAL A 251 -6.01 -6.77 9.47
C VAL A 251 -5.06 -5.57 9.41
N VAL A 252 -4.19 -5.52 8.40
CA VAL A 252 -3.29 -4.38 8.17
C VAL A 252 -4.09 -3.10 7.84
N ASP A 253 -5.11 -3.21 6.97
CA ASP A 253 -5.97 -2.08 6.63
C ASP A 253 -6.85 -1.64 7.81
N ASP A 254 -7.32 -2.58 8.64
CA ASP A 254 -8.09 -2.27 9.84
C ASP A 254 -7.26 -1.50 10.87
N ASP A 255 -5.98 -1.83 11.07
CA ASP A 255 -5.12 -1.02 11.95
C ASP A 255 -4.93 0.40 11.39
N ALA A 256 -4.80 0.53 10.08
CA ALA A 256 -4.68 1.84 9.45
C ALA A 256 -5.97 2.67 9.50
N ALA A 257 -7.14 2.04 9.52
CA ALA A 257 -8.44 2.67 9.44
C ALA A 257 -9.17 2.73 10.79
N VAL A 258 -9.54 1.56 11.33
CA VAL A 258 -10.42 1.46 12.51
C VAL A 258 -9.77 2.07 13.75
N GLY A 259 -8.47 1.89 13.93
CA GLY A 259 -7.71 2.54 15.02
C GLY A 259 -7.64 4.07 14.93
N LYS A 260 -8.15 4.68 13.85
CA LYS A 260 -8.25 6.13 13.62
C LYS A 260 -9.70 6.61 13.50
N ASP A 261 -10.66 5.75 13.83
CA ASP A 261 -12.12 5.99 13.72
C ASP A 261 -12.57 6.21 12.25
N MET A 262 -11.89 5.58 11.30
CA MET A 262 -12.32 5.51 9.91
C MET A 262 -13.00 4.17 9.64
N LYS A 263 -13.96 4.15 8.72
CA LYS A 263 -14.58 2.91 8.24
C LYS A 263 -13.72 2.28 7.15
N ASN A 264 -13.22 1.07 7.37
CA ASN A 264 -12.59 0.27 6.31
C ASN A 264 -13.67 -0.30 5.38
N LEU A 265 -13.67 0.11 4.11
CA LEU A 265 -14.59 -0.39 3.08
C LEU A 265 -14.04 -1.63 2.35
N GLY A 266 -12.81 -2.03 2.66
CA GLY A 266 -12.19 -3.21 2.10
C GLY A 266 -11.12 -2.91 1.06
N ARG A 267 -10.95 -3.86 0.14
CA ARG A 267 -9.84 -3.86 -0.81
C ARG A 267 -10.28 -4.42 -2.16
N PHE A 268 -9.83 -3.78 -3.22
CA PHE A 268 -9.82 -4.36 -4.56
C PHE A 268 -8.42 -4.90 -4.86
N VAL A 269 -8.34 -6.14 -5.32
CA VAL A 269 -7.09 -6.74 -5.76
C VAL A 269 -7.25 -7.25 -7.18
N ASN A 270 -6.42 -6.74 -8.09
CA ASN A 270 -6.21 -7.34 -9.40
C ASN A 270 -4.98 -8.22 -9.36
N ASP A 271 -5.05 -9.39 -9.97
CA ASP A 271 -3.92 -10.29 -10.05
C ASP A 271 -3.66 -10.73 -11.48
N ARG A 272 -2.56 -10.23 -12.05
CA ARG A 272 -1.97 -10.64 -13.31
C ARG A 272 -2.89 -10.60 -14.54
N THR A 273 -3.99 -9.92 -14.49
CA THR A 273 -4.93 -9.81 -15.61
C THR A 273 -5.07 -8.34 -16.02
N PRO A 274 -4.95 -7.98 -17.31
CA PRO A 274 -4.45 -8.83 -18.41
C PRO A 274 -2.94 -9.06 -18.34
N GLY A 275 -2.47 -10.18 -18.90
CA GLY A 275 -1.05 -10.40 -19.14
C GLY A 275 -0.57 -9.64 -20.37
N ASN A 276 0.66 -9.13 -20.37
CA ASN A 276 1.18 -8.29 -21.47
C ASN A 276 1.21 -8.98 -22.84
N LEU A 277 1.28 -10.30 -22.85
CA LEU A 277 1.30 -11.10 -24.07
C LEU A 277 -0.09 -11.61 -24.47
N ASP A 278 -1.14 -11.20 -23.77
CA ASP A 278 -2.50 -11.61 -24.11
C ASP A 278 -2.90 -11.03 -25.47
N PRO A 279 -3.30 -11.88 -26.44
CA PRO A 279 -3.66 -11.42 -27.78
C PRO A 279 -4.88 -10.48 -27.77
N ASP A 280 -5.75 -10.60 -26.78
CA ASP A 280 -6.97 -9.82 -26.56
C ASP A 280 -6.82 -8.79 -25.42
N TYR A 281 -5.60 -8.29 -25.19
CA TYR A 281 -5.26 -7.36 -24.10
C TYR A 281 -6.25 -6.20 -23.99
N GLY A 282 -6.64 -5.58 -25.13
CA GLY A 282 -7.56 -4.45 -25.14
C GLY A 282 -8.92 -4.78 -24.52
N THR A 283 -9.47 -5.94 -24.86
CA THR A 283 -10.74 -6.41 -24.29
C THR A 283 -10.61 -6.69 -22.79
N LYS A 284 -9.51 -7.31 -22.39
CA LYS A 284 -9.26 -7.67 -20.99
C LYS A 284 -9.02 -6.46 -20.10
N ILE A 285 -8.26 -5.46 -20.57
CA ILE A 285 -8.04 -4.25 -19.75
C ILE A 285 -9.33 -3.46 -19.57
N GLU A 286 -10.19 -3.37 -20.60
CA GLU A 286 -11.50 -2.75 -20.45
C GLU A 286 -12.42 -3.53 -19.51
N ALA A 287 -12.39 -4.86 -19.57
CA ALA A 287 -13.13 -5.69 -18.63
C ALA A 287 -12.66 -5.45 -17.19
N LEU A 288 -11.33 -5.36 -16.96
CA LEU A 288 -10.77 -5.04 -15.65
C LEU A 288 -11.22 -3.68 -15.13
N ARG A 289 -11.18 -2.63 -15.98
CA ARG A 289 -11.67 -1.29 -15.64
C ARG A 289 -13.15 -1.33 -15.21
N ASN A 290 -13.98 -2.07 -15.94
CA ASN A 290 -15.40 -2.23 -15.62
C ASN A 290 -15.63 -2.99 -14.32
N VAL A 291 -14.85 -4.03 -14.05
CA VAL A 291 -14.90 -4.77 -12.78
C VAL A 291 -14.53 -3.85 -11.60
N LEU A 292 -13.46 -3.05 -11.73
CA LEU A 292 -13.10 -2.08 -10.71
C LEU A 292 -14.23 -1.07 -10.45
N ARG A 293 -14.81 -0.48 -11.51
CA ARG A 293 -15.92 0.47 -11.40
C ARG A 293 -17.13 -0.13 -10.68
N SER A 294 -17.49 -1.37 -11.03
CA SER A 294 -18.58 -2.10 -10.36
C SER A 294 -18.29 -2.36 -8.90
N ARG A 295 -17.06 -2.70 -8.56
CA ARG A 295 -16.64 -2.90 -7.17
C ARG A 295 -16.68 -1.60 -6.37
N LEU A 296 -16.18 -0.50 -6.93
CA LEU A 296 -16.24 0.81 -6.29
C LEU A 296 -17.69 1.26 -6.08
N ALA A 297 -18.58 1.09 -7.08
CA ALA A 297 -20.00 1.41 -6.93
C ALA A 297 -20.64 0.64 -5.75
N ARG A 298 -20.37 -0.65 -5.64
CA ARG A 298 -20.87 -1.49 -4.55
C ARG A 298 -20.27 -1.10 -3.20
N ASP A 299 -18.93 -1.00 -3.11
CA ASP A 299 -18.22 -0.86 -1.84
C ASP A 299 -18.42 0.53 -1.22
N PHE A 300 -18.60 1.57 -2.06
CA PHE A 300 -18.89 2.95 -1.64
C PHE A 300 -20.39 3.31 -1.66
N ASN A 301 -21.24 2.40 -2.13
CA ASN A 301 -22.69 2.62 -2.30
C ASN A 301 -23.01 3.85 -3.17
N LEU A 302 -22.44 3.87 -4.40
CA LEU A 302 -22.49 4.99 -5.36
C LEU A 302 -23.26 4.65 -6.66
#